data_8878aa0eab032a5214349ec2cef21427
#
_entry.id   8878aa0eab032a5214349ec2cef21427
#
_cell.length_a   1.000
_cell.length_b   1.000
_cell.length_c   1.000
_cell.angle_alpha   90.00
_cell.angle_beta   90.00
_cell.angle_gamma   90.00
#
_symmetry.space_group_name_H-M   'P 1'
#
loop_
_entity.id
_entity.type
_entity.pdbx_description
1 polymer ?
#
loop_
_entity_poly.entity_id
_entity_poly.type
_entity_poly.pdbx_seq_one_letter_code
_entity_poly.pdbx_strand_id
1 'polypeptide(L)'
;SSSAASDVYKRQSSLGKAKNTGTKIFCISGNVNKPCNVEEEMGVPLKTLIEKHAGGVVGGWDNLKAVIPGGSSMPLLPKEICDTITMDFDSLVKEKSGLGTAGIVVINKDQDIIKCMARIARFYKHESCGQCTPCREGSGWMWRMLERMAKGEASKDEVNMLMDVTKQIEGHTICAFGEGSS
;
A
#
# COMPACT_ATOMS: atom_id res chain seq x y z
N SER A 1 -25.37 13.01 -27.03
CA SER A 1 -24.48 12.27 -26.17
C SER A 1 -23.93 13.19 -25.07
N SER A 2 -23.98 12.81 -23.83
CA SER A 2 -23.40 13.65 -22.74
C SER A 2 -21.88 13.72 -22.89
N SER A 3 -21.27 14.85 -22.54
CA SER A 3 -19.81 15.00 -22.59
C SER A 3 -19.09 13.98 -21.73
N ALA A 4 -19.70 13.54 -20.61
CA ALA A 4 -19.20 12.48 -19.74
C ALA A 4 -19.10 11.12 -20.46
N ALA A 5 -20.11 10.73 -21.26
CA ALA A 5 -20.04 9.49 -22.04
C ALA A 5 -18.95 9.56 -23.12
N SER A 6 -18.76 10.73 -23.75
CA SER A 6 -17.68 10.93 -24.72
C SER A 6 -16.28 10.83 -24.03
N ASP A 7 -16.13 11.33 -22.83
CA ASP A 7 -14.89 11.23 -22.07
C ASP A 7 -14.57 9.76 -21.75
N VAL A 8 -15.52 9.04 -21.16
CA VAL A 8 -15.32 7.64 -20.73
C VAL A 8 -15.01 6.71 -21.93
N TYR A 9 -15.74 6.82 -23.03
CA TYR A 9 -15.63 5.86 -24.12
C TYR A 9 -14.63 6.23 -25.21
N LYS A 10 -14.20 7.48 -25.29
CA LYS A 10 -13.27 7.94 -26.33
C LYS A 10 -11.94 8.41 -25.75
N ARG A 11 -11.95 9.43 -24.90
CA ARG A 11 -10.72 10.00 -24.36
C ARG A 11 -10.00 9.05 -23.40
N GLN A 12 -10.71 8.47 -22.43
CA GLN A 12 -10.10 7.59 -21.44
C GLN A 12 -9.53 6.30 -22.07
N SER A 13 -10.16 5.78 -23.11
CA SER A 13 -9.66 4.59 -23.81
C SER A 13 -8.38 4.83 -24.61
N SER A 14 -8.02 6.08 -24.90
CA SER A 14 -6.79 6.44 -25.62
C SER A 14 -5.61 6.78 -24.71
N LEU A 15 -5.85 6.88 -23.38
CA LEU A 15 -4.84 7.19 -22.38
C LEU A 15 -4.35 5.93 -21.70
N GLY A 16 -3.13 5.94 -21.19
CA GLY A 16 -2.56 4.83 -20.43
C GLY A 16 -2.00 3.70 -21.29
N LYS A 17 -1.87 2.53 -20.70
CA LYS A 17 -1.30 1.31 -21.28
C LYS A 17 -2.38 0.39 -21.85
N ALA A 18 -2.06 -0.41 -22.85
CA ALA A 18 -2.96 -1.46 -23.33
C ALA A 18 -3.44 -2.36 -22.17
N LYS A 19 -4.74 -2.63 -22.08
CA LYS A 19 -5.44 -3.32 -20.99
C LYS A 19 -5.48 -2.58 -19.63
N ASN A 20 -4.77 -1.46 -19.51
CA ASN A 20 -4.76 -0.58 -18.35
C ASN A 20 -4.96 0.86 -18.83
N THR A 21 -6.10 1.13 -19.47
CA THR A 21 -6.39 2.43 -20.06
C THR A 21 -7.04 3.38 -19.07
N GLY A 22 -6.97 4.67 -19.39
CA GLY A 22 -7.59 5.73 -18.62
C GLY A 22 -6.64 6.44 -17.67
N THR A 23 -7.22 7.28 -16.84
CA THR A 23 -6.55 8.02 -15.77
C THR A 23 -6.97 7.51 -14.40
N LYS A 24 -6.16 7.77 -13.39
CA LYS A 24 -6.45 7.45 -11.99
C LYS A 24 -5.96 8.57 -11.08
N ILE A 25 -6.67 8.80 -9.99
CA ILE A 25 -6.21 9.69 -8.93
C ILE A 25 -5.26 8.91 -8.04
N PHE A 26 -4.03 9.39 -7.93
CA PHE A 26 -3.00 8.88 -7.05
C PHE A 26 -2.89 9.78 -5.82
N CYS A 27 -3.04 9.20 -4.62
CA CYS A 27 -2.90 9.92 -3.35
C CYS A 27 -1.51 9.62 -2.78
N ILE A 28 -0.58 10.56 -2.86
CA ILE A 28 0.81 10.36 -2.48
C ILE A 28 1.06 10.96 -1.10
N SER A 29 1.54 10.13 -0.17
CA SER A 29 1.79 10.49 1.21
C SER A 29 3.02 9.78 1.80
N GLY A 30 3.25 9.93 3.11
CA GLY A 30 4.41 9.37 3.80
C GLY A 30 5.59 10.31 3.77
N ASN A 31 6.79 9.77 3.59
CA ASN A 31 8.04 10.55 3.63
C ASN A 31 8.36 11.20 2.28
N VAL A 32 7.47 12.04 1.81
CA VAL A 32 7.64 12.88 0.62
C VAL A 32 7.68 14.35 1.00
N ASN A 33 8.33 15.17 0.18
CA ASN A 33 8.47 16.61 0.47
C ASN A 33 7.14 17.37 0.39
N LYS A 34 6.20 16.92 -0.48
CA LYS A 34 4.92 17.59 -0.69
C LYS A 34 3.82 16.54 -0.93
N PRO A 35 3.16 16.02 0.12
CA PRO A 35 2.02 15.13 -0.06
C PRO A 35 0.94 15.76 -0.92
N CYS A 36 0.37 14.98 -1.87
CA CYS A 36 -0.59 15.52 -2.83
C CYS A 36 -1.50 14.42 -3.39
N ASN A 37 -2.60 14.87 -3.98
CA ASN A 37 -3.45 14.06 -4.85
C ASN A 37 -3.26 14.56 -6.28
N VAL A 38 -3.06 13.63 -7.22
CA VAL A 38 -2.80 13.95 -8.62
C VAL A 38 -3.51 12.96 -9.53
N GLU A 39 -4.07 13.44 -10.62
CA GLU A 39 -4.57 12.62 -11.71
C GLU A 39 -3.47 12.43 -12.75
N GLU A 40 -3.17 11.18 -13.05
CA GLU A 40 -2.22 10.80 -14.11
C GLU A 40 -2.72 9.56 -14.86
N GLU A 41 -2.13 9.30 -16.02
CA GLU A 41 -2.43 8.12 -16.83
C GLU A 41 -2.03 6.82 -16.12
N MET A 42 -2.80 5.78 -16.38
CA MET A 42 -2.45 4.42 -15.96
C MET A 42 -1.14 3.97 -16.63
N GLY A 43 -0.26 3.38 -15.84
CA GLY A 43 1.05 2.94 -16.31
C GLY A 43 2.16 3.99 -16.19
N VAL A 44 1.89 5.13 -15.54
CA VAL A 44 2.94 6.09 -15.19
C VAL A 44 3.99 5.45 -14.25
N PRO A 45 5.29 5.69 -14.43
CA PRO A 45 6.30 5.18 -13.51
C PRO A 45 6.11 5.72 -12.09
N LEU A 46 6.20 4.84 -11.08
CA LEU A 46 6.06 5.21 -9.67
C LEU A 46 7.04 6.34 -9.27
N LYS A 47 8.29 6.23 -9.73
CA LYS A 47 9.32 7.23 -9.48
C LYS A 47 8.90 8.61 -10.01
N THR A 48 8.34 8.66 -11.23
CA THR A 48 7.83 9.90 -11.82
C THR A 48 6.73 10.54 -10.98
N LEU A 49 5.78 9.75 -10.48
CA LEU A 49 4.73 10.25 -9.59
C LEU A 49 5.31 10.90 -8.34
N ILE A 50 6.26 10.24 -7.68
CA ILE A 50 6.85 10.73 -6.44
C ILE A 50 7.74 11.96 -6.70
N GLU A 51 8.60 11.94 -7.72
CA GLU A 51 9.53 13.03 -8.00
C GLU A 51 8.84 14.27 -8.59
N LYS A 52 8.00 14.08 -9.61
CA LYS A 52 7.34 15.19 -10.31
C LYS A 52 6.28 15.88 -9.47
N HIS A 53 5.42 15.11 -8.78
CA HIS A 53 4.24 15.66 -8.12
C HIS A 53 4.43 15.86 -6.62
N ALA A 54 5.07 14.91 -5.94
CA ALA A 54 5.27 14.97 -4.50
C ALA A 54 6.61 15.60 -4.09
N GLY A 55 7.37 16.17 -5.05
CA GLY A 55 8.65 16.84 -4.78
C GLY A 55 9.77 15.90 -4.34
N GLY A 56 9.62 14.59 -4.59
CA GLY A 56 10.59 13.57 -4.24
C GLY A 56 10.47 13.06 -2.80
N VAL A 57 11.30 12.05 -2.51
CA VAL A 57 11.44 11.45 -1.17
C VAL A 57 12.21 12.41 -0.26
N VAL A 58 11.81 12.52 1.00
CA VAL A 58 12.59 13.29 2.00
C VAL A 58 13.99 12.68 2.14
N GLY A 59 15.01 13.49 1.89
CA GLY A 59 16.41 13.05 1.83
C GLY A 59 16.85 12.50 0.47
N GLY A 60 16.00 12.63 -0.58
CA GLY A 60 16.29 12.21 -1.93
C GLY A 60 15.91 10.75 -2.22
N TRP A 61 15.93 10.36 -3.49
CA TRP A 61 15.52 9.01 -3.93
C TRP A 61 16.37 7.89 -3.32
N ASP A 62 17.65 8.14 -3.06
CA ASP A 62 18.52 7.15 -2.43
C ASP A 62 18.17 6.87 -0.97
N ASN A 63 17.44 7.77 -0.33
CA ASN A 63 16.88 7.56 1.01
C ASN A 63 15.58 6.75 1.02
N LEU A 64 15.05 6.36 -0.14
CA LEU A 64 13.88 5.48 -0.20
C LEU A 64 14.21 4.11 0.41
N LYS A 65 13.31 3.59 1.26
CA LYS A 65 13.33 2.24 1.80
C LYS A 65 12.31 1.35 1.09
N ALA A 66 11.04 1.75 1.10
CA ALA A 66 9.94 0.99 0.52
C ALA A 66 8.74 1.89 0.20
N VAL A 67 7.83 1.39 -0.63
CA VAL A 67 6.56 2.05 -0.95
C VAL A 67 5.40 1.07 -0.83
N ILE A 68 4.29 1.50 -0.24
CA ILE A 68 2.99 0.84 -0.39
C ILE A 68 2.30 1.49 -1.59
N PRO A 69 2.02 0.76 -2.70
CA PRO A 69 1.58 1.40 -3.94
C PRO A 69 0.07 1.65 -4.02
N GLY A 70 -0.72 0.90 -3.25
CA GLY A 70 -2.17 0.82 -3.46
C GLY A 70 -3.04 0.90 -2.21
N GLY A 71 -2.53 1.47 -1.12
CA GLY A 71 -3.20 1.50 0.19
C GLY A 71 -2.69 0.42 1.13
N SER A 72 -3.07 0.54 2.40
CA SER A 72 -2.52 -0.27 3.50
C SER A 72 -2.71 -1.78 3.36
N SER A 73 -3.61 -2.24 2.51
CA SER A 73 -3.86 -3.66 2.21
C SER A 73 -2.96 -4.23 1.12
N MET A 74 -2.09 -3.41 0.52
CA MET A 74 -1.20 -3.88 -0.55
C MET A 74 0.21 -4.11 -0.01
N PRO A 75 0.86 -5.23 -0.41
CA PRO A 75 2.23 -5.53 -0.03
C PRO A 75 3.21 -4.42 -0.39
N LEU A 76 4.20 -4.23 0.48
CA LEU A 76 5.30 -3.29 0.31
C LEU A 76 6.16 -3.63 -0.92
N LEU A 77 6.57 -2.61 -1.64
CA LEU A 77 7.58 -2.71 -2.70
C LEU A 77 8.91 -2.16 -2.18
N PRO A 78 9.99 -2.95 -2.20
CA PRO A 78 11.32 -2.45 -1.86
C PRO A 78 11.85 -1.49 -2.94
N LYS A 79 12.88 -0.70 -2.59
CA LYS A 79 13.44 0.36 -3.45
C LYS A 79 13.78 -0.14 -4.85
N GLU A 80 14.39 -1.31 -4.96
CA GLU A 80 14.87 -1.89 -6.22
C GLU A 80 13.72 -2.08 -7.23
N ILE A 81 12.55 -2.47 -6.75
CA ILE A 81 11.34 -2.60 -7.57
C ILE A 81 10.78 -1.21 -7.89
N CYS A 82 10.80 -0.28 -6.93
CA CYS A 82 10.29 1.09 -7.12
C CYS A 82 11.04 1.88 -8.20
N ASP A 83 12.28 1.51 -8.52
CA ASP A 83 13.08 2.18 -9.55
C ASP A 83 12.49 2.02 -10.95
N THR A 84 11.79 0.92 -11.23
CA THR A 84 11.34 0.55 -12.58
C THR A 84 9.85 0.27 -12.71
N ILE A 85 9.13 0.09 -11.59
CA ILE A 85 7.71 -0.29 -11.60
C ILE A 85 6.83 0.80 -12.20
N THR A 86 5.84 0.37 -12.97
CA THR A 86 4.78 1.24 -13.49
C THR A 86 3.48 1.02 -12.71
N MET A 87 2.71 2.09 -12.53
CA MET A 87 1.48 2.10 -11.75
C MET A 87 0.30 1.65 -12.62
N ASP A 88 0.27 0.35 -12.87
CA ASP A 88 -0.81 -0.36 -13.55
C ASP A 88 -1.09 -1.71 -12.86
N PHE A 89 -2.25 -2.29 -13.13
CA PHE A 89 -2.65 -3.55 -12.48
C PHE A 89 -1.70 -4.70 -12.78
N ASP A 90 -1.33 -4.89 -14.06
CA ASP A 90 -0.55 -6.03 -14.48
C ASP A 90 0.89 -5.99 -13.94
N SER A 91 1.50 -4.80 -13.93
CA SER A 91 2.87 -4.62 -13.43
C SER A 91 2.97 -4.87 -11.92
N LEU A 92 2.03 -4.34 -11.15
CA LEU A 92 2.02 -4.51 -9.69
C LEU A 92 1.69 -5.94 -9.26
N VAL A 93 0.80 -6.63 -9.98
CA VAL A 93 0.48 -8.04 -9.70
C VAL A 93 1.71 -8.94 -9.96
N LYS A 94 2.53 -8.67 -10.97
CA LYS A 94 3.78 -9.41 -11.22
C LYS A 94 4.75 -9.32 -10.03
N GLU A 95 4.78 -8.18 -9.36
CA GLU A 95 5.60 -7.95 -8.16
C GLU A 95 4.89 -8.38 -6.87
N LYS A 96 3.83 -9.20 -6.97
CA LYS A 96 3.02 -9.70 -5.85
C LYS A 96 2.43 -8.59 -4.96
N SER A 97 2.11 -7.45 -5.58
CA SER A 97 1.44 -6.32 -4.96
C SER A 97 0.21 -5.93 -5.77
N GLY A 98 -0.38 -4.77 -5.56
CA GLY A 98 -1.57 -4.34 -6.29
C GLY A 98 -1.76 -2.83 -6.30
N LEU A 99 -2.47 -2.35 -7.33
CA LEU A 99 -2.80 -0.93 -7.45
C LEU A 99 -3.83 -0.46 -6.42
N GLY A 100 -4.72 -1.35 -5.99
CA GLY A 100 -5.73 -1.07 -4.98
C GLY A 100 -6.45 0.27 -5.19
N THR A 101 -6.40 1.12 -4.17
CA THR A 101 -6.97 2.46 -4.19
C THR A 101 -6.04 3.53 -4.78
N ALA A 102 -4.83 3.16 -5.21
CA ALA A 102 -3.75 4.08 -5.57
C ALA A 102 -3.33 5.05 -4.45
N GLY A 103 -3.52 4.62 -3.20
CA GLY A 103 -3.01 5.31 -2.01
C GLY A 103 -1.54 4.97 -1.81
N ILE A 104 -0.65 5.82 -2.30
CA ILE A 104 0.80 5.62 -2.25
C ILE A 104 1.33 6.12 -0.91
N VAL A 105 2.01 5.24 -0.17
CA VAL A 105 2.69 5.61 1.08
C VAL A 105 4.18 5.36 0.93
N VAL A 106 4.96 6.43 0.98
CA VAL A 106 6.43 6.38 0.83
C VAL A 106 7.08 6.26 2.20
N ILE A 107 7.98 5.30 2.36
CA ILE A 107 8.75 5.04 3.58
C ILE A 107 10.23 5.22 3.27
N ASN A 108 10.90 6.14 3.96
CA ASN A 108 12.33 6.38 3.80
C ASN A 108 13.17 5.56 4.81
N LYS A 109 14.49 5.59 4.66
CA LYS A 109 15.42 4.83 5.51
C LYS A 109 15.45 5.30 6.97
N ASP A 110 15.03 6.52 7.25
CA ASP A 110 14.97 7.08 8.60
C ASP A 110 13.82 6.48 9.42
N GLN A 111 12.87 5.82 8.77
CA GLN A 111 11.73 5.18 9.42
C GLN A 111 12.04 3.72 9.80
N ASP A 112 11.59 3.36 10.98
CA ASP A 112 11.55 1.97 11.43
C ASP A 112 10.33 1.27 10.78
N ILE A 113 10.59 0.27 9.95
CA ILE A 113 9.54 -0.45 9.21
C ILE A 113 8.58 -1.18 10.16
N ILE A 114 9.07 -1.71 11.29
CA ILE A 114 8.23 -2.40 12.27
C ILE A 114 7.25 -1.42 12.92
N LYS A 115 7.70 -0.20 13.21
CA LYS A 115 6.82 0.87 13.73
C LYS A 115 5.75 1.27 12.70
N CYS A 116 6.11 1.30 11.42
CA CYS A 116 5.16 1.56 10.34
C CYS A 116 4.09 0.45 10.26
N MET A 117 4.52 -0.81 10.32
CA MET A 117 3.61 -1.96 10.33
C MET A 117 2.71 -1.97 11.58
N ALA A 118 3.26 -1.69 12.76
CA ALA A 118 2.49 -1.58 13.99
C ALA A 118 1.41 -0.49 13.90
N ARG A 119 1.72 0.62 13.25
CA ARG A 119 0.75 1.71 13.00
C ARG A 119 -0.39 1.26 12.09
N ILE A 120 -0.10 0.52 11.03
CA ILE A 120 -1.09 -0.04 10.12
C ILE A 120 -1.94 -1.09 10.85
N ALA A 121 -1.32 -2.01 11.57
CA ALA A 121 -2.03 -3.02 12.34
C ALA A 121 -2.97 -2.41 13.41
N ARG A 122 -2.56 -1.30 14.04
CA ARG A 122 -3.42 -0.53 14.94
C ARG A 122 -4.64 0.04 14.24
N PHE A 123 -4.48 0.53 13.00
CA PHE A 123 -5.60 1.00 12.18
C PHE A 123 -6.57 -0.15 11.92
N TYR A 124 -6.12 -1.30 11.45
CA TYR A 124 -6.99 -2.45 11.21
C TYR A 124 -7.71 -2.92 12.48
N LYS A 125 -7.02 -2.94 13.60
CA LYS A 125 -7.64 -3.28 14.89
C LYS A 125 -8.74 -2.30 15.28
N HIS A 126 -8.55 -1.00 15.03
CA HIS A 126 -9.53 0.04 15.37
C HIS A 126 -10.75 0.00 14.44
N GLU A 127 -10.52 -0.20 13.16
CA GLU A 127 -11.57 -0.15 12.12
C GLU A 127 -12.30 -1.49 11.92
N SER A 128 -11.85 -2.57 12.57
CA SER A 128 -12.56 -3.85 12.52
C SER A 128 -13.98 -3.70 13.05
N CYS A 129 -14.97 -4.12 12.23
CA CYS A 129 -16.38 -4.10 12.65
C CYS A 129 -16.71 -5.14 13.73
N GLY A 130 -15.79 -6.08 14.01
CA GLY A 130 -15.93 -7.10 15.04
C GLY A 130 -16.79 -8.31 14.67
N GLN A 131 -17.28 -8.42 13.43
CA GLN A 131 -18.20 -9.48 13.03
C GLN A 131 -17.52 -10.85 13.04
N CYS A 132 -16.39 -11.02 12.38
CA CYS A 132 -15.71 -12.32 12.34
C CYS A 132 -14.55 -12.38 13.33
N THR A 133 -14.47 -13.51 14.05
CA THR A 133 -13.50 -13.74 15.12
C THR A 133 -12.05 -13.58 14.66
N PRO A 134 -11.60 -14.13 13.51
CA PRO A 134 -10.21 -13.97 13.07
C PRO A 134 -9.80 -12.50 12.92
N CYS A 135 -10.63 -11.67 12.32
CA CYS A 135 -10.37 -10.24 12.18
C CYS A 135 -10.47 -9.51 13.53
N ARG A 136 -11.55 -9.75 14.30
CA ARG A 136 -11.80 -9.07 15.58
C ARG A 136 -10.66 -9.25 16.57
N GLU A 137 -10.22 -10.50 16.76
CA GLU A 137 -9.18 -10.84 17.75
C GLU A 137 -7.78 -10.79 17.14
N GLY A 138 -7.61 -11.36 15.93
CA GLY A 138 -6.31 -11.50 15.28
C GLY A 138 -5.67 -10.16 14.95
N SER A 139 -6.42 -9.15 14.47
CA SER A 139 -5.88 -7.82 14.23
C SER A 139 -5.34 -7.16 15.51
N GLY A 140 -5.99 -7.41 16.64
CA GLY A 140 -5.52 -6.95 17.95
C GLY A 140 -4.26 -7.68 18.42
N TRP A 141 -4.13 -8.98 18.12
CA TRP A 141 -2.93 -9.76 18.43
C TRP A 141 -1.74 -9.30 17.59
N MET A 142 -1.93 -9.18 16.26
CA MET A 142 -0.88 -8.66 15.36
C MET A 142 -0.38 -7.28 15.81
N TRP A 143 -1.29 -6.35 16.12
CA TRP A 143 -0.88 -5.03 16.60
C TRP A 143 -0.02 -5.11 17.86
N ARG A 144 -0.45 -5.88 18.89
CA ARG A 144 0.31 -5.99 20.15
C ARG A 144 1.68 -6.64 19.96
N MET A 145 1.78 -7.65 19.09
CA MET A 145 3.05 -8.31 18.77
C MET A 145 4.00 -7.34 18.04
N LEU A 146 3.51 -6.61 17.04
CA LEU A 146 4.30 -5.60 16.33
C LEU A 146 4.73 -4.43 17.25
N GLU A 147 3.89 -4.01 18.18
CA GLU A 147 4.25 -3.00 19.20
C GLU A 147 5.40 -3.48 20.10
N ARG A 148 5.38 -4.75 20.54
CA ARG A 148 6.47 -5.35 21.31
C ARG A 148 7.75 -5.47 20.49
N MET A 149 7.64 -5.87 19.22
CA MET A 149 8.78 -5.90 18.28
C MET A 149 9.39 -4.50 18.10
N ALA A 150 8.55 -3.47 17.93
CA ALA A 150 8.99 -2.09 17.77
C ALA A 150 9.71 -1.53 19.02
N LYS A 151 9.45 -2.10 20.20
CA LYS A 151 10.12 -1.76 21.46
C LYS A 151 11.35 -2.62 21.77
N GLY A 152 11.61 -3.65 20.94
CA GLY A 152 12.68 -4.61 21.21
C GLY A 152 12.39 -5.61 22.33
N GLU A 153 11.12 -5.80 22.69
CA GLU A 153 10.66 -6.68 23.77
C GLU A 153 10.21 -8.05 23.28
N ALA A 154 10.16 -8.26 21.96
CA ALA A 154 9.69 -9.51 21.37
C ALA A 154 10.80 -10.56 21.27
N SER A 155 10.45 -11.82 21.49
CA SER A 155 11.31 -12.97 21.26
C SER A 155 11.27 -13.42 19.79
N LYS A 156 12.24 -14.28 19.39
CA LYS A 156 12.22 -14.89 18.04
C LYS A 156 10.98 -15.74 17.81
N ASP A 157 10.45 -16.38 18.85
CA ASP A 157 9.26 -17.21 18.76
C ASP A 157 8.00 -16.36 18.50
N GLU A 158 7.95 -15.13 19.03
CA GLU A 158 6.86 -14.19 18.71
C GLU A 158 6.86 -13.77 17.26
N VAL A 159 8.01 -13.70 16.58
CA VAL A 159 8.07 -13.41 15.14
C VAL A 159 7.42 -14.55 14.33
N ASN A 160 7.72 -15.80 14.68
CA ASN A 160 7.09 -16.96 14.05
C ASN A 160 5.59 -17.02 14.35
N MET A 161 5.20 -16.75 15.60
CA MET A 161 3.81 -16.67 16.02
C MET A 161 3.03 -15.59 15.26
N LEU A 162 3.63 -14.44 14.96
CA LEU A 162 3.00 -13.40 14.13
C LEU A 162 2.62 -13.96 12.75
N MET A 163 3.54 -14.69 12.11
CA MET A 163 3.28 -15.36 10.83
C MET A 163 2.13 -16.37 10.92
N ASP A 164 2.04 -17.11 12.02
CA ASP A 164 0.95 -18.06 12.21
C ASP A 164 -0.40 -17.35 12.44
N VAL A 165 -0.40 -16.22 13.15
CA VAL A 165 -1.60 -15.39 13.34
C VAL A 165 -2.09 -14.83 12.01
N THR A 166 -1.20 -14.32 11.14
CA THR A 166 -1.62 -13.82 9.81
C THR A 166 -2.30 -14.92 9.00
N LYS A 167 -1.76 -16.14 8.98
CA LYS A 167 -2.35 -17.30 8.28
C LYS A 167 -3.72 -17.72 8.83
N GLN A 168 -4.01 -17.44 10.11
CA GLN A 168 -5.33 -17.70 10.69
C GLN A 168 -6.36 -16.62 10.36
N ILE A 169 -5.92 -15.48 9.85
CA ILE A 169 -6.80 -14.39 9.41
C ILE A 169 -7.04 -14.51 7.91
N GLU A 170 -5.99 -14.70 7.13
CA GLU A 170 -6.03 -14.84 5.67
C GLU A 170 -6.92 -16.04 5.28
N GLY A 171 -7.88 -15.81 4.38
CA GLY A 171 -8.83 -16.83 3.93
C GLY A 171 -9.91 -17.22 4.96
N HIS A 172 -9.93 -16.64 6.17
CA HIS A 172 -10.85 -17.02 7.24
C HIS A 172 -11.77 -15.86 7.66
N THR A 173 -11.82 -14.78 6.91
CA THR A 173 -12.70 -13.63 7.18
C THR A 173 -13.82 -13.51 6.17
N ILE A 174 -14.92 -12.84 6.56
CA ILE A 174 -16.12 -12.69 5.70
C ILE A 174 -15.85 -11.68 4.57
N CYS A 175 -15.00 -10.72 4.79
CA CYS A 175 -14.74 -9.63 3.85
C CYS A 175 -13.24 -9.34 3.69
N ALA A 176 -12.90 -8.65 2.60
CA ALA A 176 -11.54 -8.29 2.26
C ALA A 176 -10.81 -7.40 3.29
N PHE A 177 -11.50 -6.85 4.28
CA PHE A 177 -10.85 -6.05 5.33
C PHE A 177 -9.90 -6.90 6.18
N GLY A 178 -10.33 -8.10 6.57
CA GLY A 178 -9.46 -9.03 7.30
C GLY A 178 -8.28 -9.50 6.46
N GLU A 179 -8.53 -9.85 5.20
CA GLU A 179 -7.49 -10.21 4.23
C GLU A 179 -6.41 -9.13 4.10
N GLY A 180 -6.84 -7.87 4.00
CA GLY A 180 -5.91 -6.73 3.89
C GLY A 180 -5.14 -6.42 5.16
N SER A 181 -5.48 -7.02 6.31
CA SER A 181 -4.78 -6.84 7.58
C SER A 181 -3.68 -7.86 7.82
N SER A 182 -3.74 -9.01 7.17
CA SER A 182 -2.79 -10.13 7.26
C SER A 182 -1.69 -10.09 6.20
#